data_308c711837cc064d8ef01f25c592361c
#
_entry.id   308c711837cc064d8ef01f25c592361c
#
_cell.length_a   1.000
_cell.length_b   1.000
_cell.length_c   1.000
_cell.angle_alpha   90.00
_cell.angle_beta   90.00
_cell.angle_gamma   90.00
#
_symmetry.space_group_name_H-M   'P 1'
#
loop_
_entity.id
_entity.type
_entity.pdbx_description
1 polymer ?
#
loop_
_entity_poly.entity_id
_entity_poly.type
_entity_poly.pdbx_seq_one_letter_code
_entity_poly.pdbx_strand_id
1 'polypeptide(L)'
;MEQLVSMGFPEDIAAEALAATGGQSTIKATEWILSQKSSTSSPPKSQSNLDHFFLSSSTKRLKPSSSPSPSPSIPNSSKTKHHQPLYERLRPTTLDDVVGQDHLLSPNSLLRSSIHRNRLPSILLWGPPGTGKTTLAKAIVTNSKYRFVSLSAVTSGVKDVRDAVDEARKLRLKTNQTTVLFVDEVHRFNKSQQDSFLPVIEDGSIVFIGATTENPSFHLVTPLLSRCRVLTLNPLQPRHVAVLINRAVDDLDRGLARSVGFRVGVNQDVVDFIANNCDGDARVALNVLEIAAVTAAARVQRKEDDTTIDECEVSVTLDDAKEALQSKHLAYDKDGEEHYNLISALHKSMRGSDADAAIYWLARMLEGGEEPLYIARRLVRFASEDVGLADPLALSQAVSCYQACHFIGMPECNVILAQCVAYLALAPKSVAVYKAIGAAQKVVRESVGQNEGVPLHLRNAPTKLMKEVGYGKGYIYPPDNPNTSQTYLPPSLQGYKFLHWPHKDSSH
;
A
#
# COMPACT_ATOMS: atom_id res chain seq x y z
N MET A 1 34.71 -28.05 21.44
CA MET A 1 34.36 -27.01 22.40
C MET A 1 34.87 -25.65 21.94
N GLU A 2 36.18 -25.45 21.83
CA GLU A 2 36.79 -24.18 21.44
C GLU A 2 36.29 -23.59 20.12
N GLN A 3 35.97 -24.42 19.12
CA GLN A 3 35.40 -23.95 17.86
C GLN A 3 33.99 -23.39 17.99
N LEU A 4 33.13 -23.94 18.85
CA LEU A 4 31.80 -23.44 19.08
C LEU A 4 31.84 -22.14 19.88
N VAL A 5 32.77 -22.02 20.83
CA VAL A 5 32.98 -20.79 21.61
C VAL A 5 33.53 -19.67 20.68
N SER A 6 34.47 -20.01 19.77
CA SER A 6 35.01 -19.06 18.79
C SER A 6 33.97 -18.59 17.77
N MET A 7 32.88 -19.35 17.56
CA MET A 7 31.71 -18.96 16.75
C MET A 7 30.71 -18.10 17.53
N GLY A 8 30.96 -17.75 18.80
CA GLY A 8 30.16 -16.86 19.62
C GLY A 8 29.05 -17.53 20.45
N PHE A 9 29.09 -18.87 20.60
CA PHE A 9 28.16 -19.56 21.49
C PHE A 9 28.69 -19.60 22.92
N PRO A 10 27.87 -19.40 23.97
CA PRO A 10 28.24 -19.56 25.37
C PRO A 10 28.72 -20.97 25.68
N GLU A 11 29.70 -21.12 26.60
CA GLU A 11 30.33 -22.38 26.94
C GLU A 11 29.36 -23.46 27.43
N ASP A 12 28.36 -23.07 28.19
CA ASP A 12 27.31 -23.95 28.71
C ASP A 12 26.46 -24.53 27.57
N ILE A 13 26.05 -23.71 26.60
CA ILE A 13 25.28 -24.15 25.43
C ILE A 13 26.12 -24.99 24.48
N ALA A 14 27.40 -24.66 24.33
CA ALA A 14 28.35 -25.44 23.52
C ALA A 14 28.62 -26.83 24.12
N ALA A 15 28.70 -26.93 25.44
CA ALA A 15 28.86 -28.19 26.16
C ALA A 15 27.63 -29.09 26.02
N GLU A 16 26.43 -28.50 26.19
CA GLU A 16 25.16 -29.20 26.07
C GLU A 16 24.92 -29.74 24.66
N ALA A 17 25.22 -28.92 23.64
CA ALA A 17 25.11 -29.33 22.23
C ALA A 17 26.06 -30.47 21.86
N LEU A 18 27.31 -30.45 22.36
CA LEU A 18 28.26 -31.51 22.14
C LEU A 18 27.85 -32.83 22.86
N ALA A 19 27.31 -32.72 24.07
CA ALA A 19 26.74 -33.88 24.79
C ALA A 19 25.54 -34.50 24.05
N ALA A 20 24.62 -33.67 23.57
CA ALA A 20 23.44 -34.12 22.84
C ALA A 20 23.75 -34.74 21.46
N THR A 21 24.84 -34.32 20.83
CA THR A 21 25.26 -34.81 19.49
C THR A 21 26.38 -35.84 19.49
N GLY A 22 26.76 -36.34 20.66
CA GLY A 22 27.76 -37.39 20.82
C GLY A 22 29.20 -36.95 20.58
N GLY A 23 29.53 -35.66 20.61
CA GLY A 23 30.87 -35.09 20.61
C GLY A 23 31.69 -35.20 19.33
N GLN A 24 31.19 -35.80 18.25
CA GLN A 24 31.95 -36.14 17.04
C GLN A 24 31.92 -35.09 15.91
N SER A 25 31.06 -34.10 15.96
CA SER A 25 30.94 -33.10 14.87
C SER A 25 30.45 -31.75 15.36
N THR A 26 31.26 -30.70 15.14
CA THR A 26 30.90 -29.32 15.45
C THR A 26 29.72 -28.81 14.59
N ILE A 27 29.59 -29.33 13.37
CA ILE A 27 28.47 -28.98 12.47
C ILE A 27 27.13 -29.46 13.05
N LYS A 28 27.06 -30.71 13.51
CA LYS A 28 25.83 -31.26 14.14
C LYS A 28 25.50 -30.55 15.44
N ALA A 29 26.51 -30.16 16.22
CA ALA A 29 26.26 -29.37 17.44
C ALA A 29 25.73 -27.96 17.12
N THR A 30 26.23 -27.33 16.06
CA THR A 30 25.69 -26.03 15.60
C THR A 30 24.24 -26.15 15.10
N GLU A 31 23.90 -27.16 14.32
CA GLU A 31 22.54 -27.44 13.86
C GLU A 31 21.60 -27.72 15.04
N TRP A 32 22.05 -28.43 16.05
CA TRP A 32 21.27 -28.67 17.27
C TRP A 32 20.99 -27.38 18.04
N ILE A 33 21.97 -26.48 18.22
CA ILE A 33 21.77 -25.16 18.87
C ILE A 33 20.78 -24.32 18.09
N LEU A 34 20.85 -24.29 16.76
CA LEU A 34 19.95 -23.53 15.92
C LEU A 34 18.52 -24.08 15.95
N SER A 35 18.36 -25.41 16.05
CA SER A 35 17.03 -26.03 16.15
C SER A 35 16.35 -25.76 17.50
N GLN A 36 17.10 -25.67 18.59
CA GLN A 36 16.59 -25.31 19.91
C GLN A 36 16.16 -23.83 19.98
N LYS A 37 16.86 -22.91 19.29
CA LYS A 37 16.44 -21.50 19.21
C LYS A 37 15.12 -21.29 18.45
N SER A 38 14.73 -22.20 17.58
CA SER A 38 13.44 -22.13 16.88
C SER A 38 12.25 -22.61 17.73
N SER A 39 12.50 -23.31 18.85
CA SER A 39 11.46 -23.84 19.75
C SER A 39 11.25 -23.05 21.04
N THR A 40 12.08 -22.04 21.32
CA THR A 40 12.00 -21.22 22.55
C THR A 40 12.19 -19.73 22.28
N SER A 41 11.26 -19.13 21.53
CA SER A 41 11.15 -17.68 21.48
C SER A 41 9.94 -17.20 22.28
N SER A 42 10.15 -17.07 23.60
CA SER A 42 9.36 -16.17 24.43
C SER A 42 10.30 -15.08 24.94
N PRO A 43 10.02 -13.79 24.74
CA PRO A 43 10.92 -12.73 25.15
C PRO A 43 10.81 -12.44 26.66
N PRO A 44 11.89 -11.97 27.30
CA PRO A 44 11.90 -11.61 28.72
C PRO A 44 11.11 -10.33 28.97
N LYS A 45 10.35 -10.33 30.06
CA LYS A 45 9.57 -9.23 30.58
C LYS A 45 10.47 -8.10 31.06
N SER A 46 10.37 -6.93 30.45
CA SER A 46 10.63 -5.66 31.11
C SER A 46 9.40 -4.77 30.96
N GLN A 47 8.99 -4.21 32.09
CA GLN A 47 7.72 -3.55 32.32
C GLN A 47 7.59 -2.22 31.57
N SER A 48 6.43 -1.97 30.95
CA SER A 48 5.77 -0.68 30.99
C SER A 48 4.25 -0.88 31.04
N ASN A 49 3.63 -0.20 32.00
CA ASN A 49 2.21 -0.29 32.36
C ASN A 49 1.31 0.39 31.32
N LEU A 50 0.94 -0.28 30.24
CA LEU A 50 -0.10 0.24 29.31
C LEU A 50 -1.01 -0.84 28.71
N ASP A 51 -0.82 -2.12 29.05
CA ASP A 51 -1.57 -3.23 28.43
C ASP A 51 -2.85 -3.65 29.15
N HIS A 52 -3.31 -2.85 30.13
CA HIS A 52 -4.47 -3.25 30.95
C HIS A 52 -5.84 -2.83 30.39
N PHE A 53 -5.89 -2.23 29.19
CA PHE A 53 -7.17 -1.73 28.65
C PHE A 53 -7.78 -2.54 27.49
N PHE A 54 -7.10 -3.58 26.97
CA PHE A 54 -7.57 -4.25 25.73
C PHE A 54 -7.81 -5.78 25.81
N LEU A 55 -7.85 -6.38 26.99
CA LEU A 55 -8.08 -7.83 27.11
C LEU A 55 -9.13 -8.17 28.16
N SER A 56 -10.39 -8.14 27.78
CA SER A 56 -11.43 -8.94 28.44
C SER A 56 -12.46 -9.43 27.44
N SER A 57 -12.28 -10.60 26.89
CA SER A 57 -13.30 -11.62 26.67
C SER A 57 -12.75 -12.82 25.87
N SER A 58 -12.23 -13.81 26.58
CA SER A 58 -12.12 -15.16 26.04
C SER A 58 -12.81 -16.14 27.01
N THR A 59 -14.00 -16.52 26.66
CA THR A 59 -14.81 -17.54 27.34
C THR A 59 -14.30 -18.94 27.06
N LYS A 60 -14.01 -19.68 28.12
CA LYS A 60 -13.64 -21.10 28.13
C LYS A 60 -14.83 -21.99 27.68
N ARG A 61 -14.54 -22.90 26.75
CA ARG A 61 -15.42 -24.01 26.38
C ARG A 61 -15.47 -25.06 27.51
N LEU A 62 -16.67 -25.39 27.99
CA LEU A 62 -16.98 -26.61 28.68
C LEU A 62 -17.99 -27.43 27.87
N LYS A 63 -17.78 -28.75 27.81
CA LYS A 63 -18.58 -29.72 27.10
C LYS A 63 -19.91 -30.08 27.83
N PRO A 64 -20.95 -30.52 27.13
CA PRO A 64 -22.29 -30.65 27.68
C PRO A 64 -22.60 -32.07 28.18
N SER A 65 -23.52 -32.18 29.16
CA SER A 65 -24.26 -33.38 29.45
C SER A 65 -25.73 -33.06 29.73
N SER A 66 -26.61 -33.76 28.96
CA SER A 66 -28.02 -34.18 29.21
C SER A 66 -29.12 -33.18 29.59
N SER A 67 -30.16 -33.22 28.74
CA SER A 67 -31.52 -32.66 28.81
C SER A 67 -32.40 -33.25 29.97
N PRO A 68 -33.72 -32.85 30.23
CA PRO A 68 -34.64 -32.10 29.35
C PRO A 68 -35.66 -31.14 30.01
N SER A 69 -36.35 -30.41 29.11
CA SER A 69 -37.75 -29.96 29.09
C SER A 69 -38.21 -28.62 29.72
N PRO A 70 -39.32 -28.03 29.29
CA PRO A 70 -39.38 -26.60 28.92
C PRO A 70 -40.35 -25.76 29.78
N SER A 71 -40.12 -24.46 29.86
CA SER A 71 -41.15 -23.46 30.23
C SER A 71 -40.77 -22.04 29.74
N PRO A 72 -41.71 -21.09 29.65
CA PRO A 72 -41.88 -20.31 28.45
C PRO A 72 -41.08 -18.98 28.38
N SER A 73 -40.80 -18.63 27.16
CA SER A 73 -40.08 -17.45 26.70
C SER A 73 -40.72 -16.12 27.06
N ILE A 74 -39.93 -15.27 27.68
CA ILE A 74 -40.09 -13.82 27.67
C ILE A 74 -39.00 -13.28 26.72
N PRO A 75 -39.30 -12.43 25.73
CA PRO A 75 -38.29 -11.96 24.81
C PRO A 75 -37.47 -10.81 25.43
N ASN A 76 -36.26 -11.11 25.88
CA ASN A 76 -35.31 -10.08 26.27
C ASN A 76 -34.38 -9.79 25.08
N SER A 77 -34.82 -8.88 24.21
CA SER A 77 -34.00 -8.32 23.15
C SER A 77 -33.28 -7.04 23.64
N SER A 78 -32.19 -7.19 24.33
CA SER A 78 -31.20 -6.11 24.45
C SER A 78 -29.89 -6.56 23.79
N LYS A 79 -29.92 -6.68 22.46
CA LYS A 79 -28.68 -6.61 21.66
C LYS A 79 -28.15 -5.21 21.84
N THR A 80 -27.01 -5.05 22.51
CA THR A 80 -26.17 -3.86 22.48
C THR A 80 -26.03 -3.42 21.03
N LYS A 81 -26.70 -2.34 20.65
CA LYS A 81 -26.58 -1.72 19.34
C LYS A 81 -25.15 -1.20 19.24
N HIS A 82 -24.26 -1.91 18.56
CA HIS A 82 -22.98 -1.36 18.14
C HIS A 82 -23.23 -0.02 17.45
N HIS A 83 -22.58 1.04 17.94
CA HIS A 83 -22.68 2.39 17.38
C HIS A 83 -22.00 2.38 16.01
N GLN A 84 -22.79 2.24 14.93
CA GLN A 84 -22.26 2.32 13.58
C GLN A 84 -21.81 3.74 13.26
N PRO A 85 -20.60 3.95 12.66
CA PRO A 85 -20.14 5.27 12.24
C PRO A 85 -21.10 5.94 11.25
N LEU A 86 -21.14 7.25 11.25
CA LEU A 86 -22.03 8.07 10.41
C LEU A 86 -21.93 7.72 8.92
N TYR A 87 -20.70 7.55 8.40
CA TYR A 87 -20.47 7.21 7.00
C TYR A 87 -21.04 5.83 6.60
N GLU A 88 -21.18 4.88 7.52
CA GLU A 88 -21.80 3.58 7.24
C GLU A 88 -23.31 3.65 7.32
N ARG A 89 -23.86 4.45 8.25
CA ARG A 89 -25.31 4.65 8.38
C ARG A 89 -25.92 5.37 7.18
N LEU A 90 -25.18 6.35 6.63
CA LEU A 90 -25.61 7.16 5.48
C LEU A 90 -25.24 6.54 4.14
N ARG A 91 -24.69 5.32 4.14
CA ARG A 91 -24.31 4.66 2.90
C ARG A 91 -25.50 4.56 1.94
N PRO A 92 -25.36 5.07 0.70
CA PRO A 92 -26.36 4.92 -0.35
C PRO A 92 -26.78 3.47 -0.56
N THR A 93 -28.07 3.25 -0.73
CA THR A 93 -28.65 1.93 -0.99
C THR A 93 -29.01 1.75 -2.46
N THR A 94 -29.28 2.83 -3.19
CA THR A 94 -29.59 2.81 -4.62
C THR A 94 -28.53 3.56 -5.42
N LEU A 95 -28.47 3.33 -6.74
CA LEU A 95 -27.57 4.04 -7.64
C LEU A 95 -27.89 5.54 -7.75
N ASP A 96 -29.16 5.90 -7.57
CA ASP A 96 -29.61 7.29 -7.66
C ASP A 96 -29.22 8.10 -6.43
N ASP A 97 -28.99 7.44 -5.30
CA ASP A 97 -28.52 8.06 -4.06
C ASP A 97 -26.99 8.30 -4.06
N VAL A 98 -26.25 7.68 -4.98
CA VAL A 98 -24.80 7.84 -5.07
C VAL A 98 -24.48 9.23 -5.60
N VAL A 99 -23.70 9.97 -4.84
CA VAL A 99 -23.29 11.35 -5.18
C VAL A 99 -21.96 11.33 -5.91
N GLY A 100 -21.85 12.11 -6.98
CA GLY A 100 -20.67 12.17 -7.83
C GLY A 100 -20.56 10.98 -8.79
N GLN A 101 -19.41 10.83 -9.43
CA GLN A 101 -19.15 9.78 -10.43
C GLN A 101 -20.09 9.85 -11.64
N ASP A 102 -20.50 11.06 -12.04
CA ASP A 102 -21.51 11.29 -13.12
C ASP A 102 -21.12 10.61 -14.43
N HIS A 103 -19.81 10.51 -14.73
CA HIS A 103 -19.29 9.83 -15.91
C HIS A 103 -19.60 8.32 -15.92
N LEU A 104 -19.79 7.69 -14.76
CA LEU A 104 -20.16 6.27 -14.61
C LEU A 104 -21.66 6.07 -14.44
N LEU A 105 -22.38 7.07 -13.87
CA LEU A 105 -23.76 6.95 -13.41
C LEU A 105 -24.78 7.70 -14.28
N SER A 106 -24.35 8.35 -15.36
CA SER A 106 -25.27 9.00 -16.30
C SER A 106 -26.31 8.00 -16.85
N PRO A 107 -27.54 8.44 -17.19
CA PRO A 107 -28.62 7.57 -17.67
C PRO A 107 -28.22 6.67 -18.84
N ASN A 108 -27.35 7.16 -19.73
CA ASN A 108 -26.87 6.45 -20.90
C ASN A 108 -25.54 5.71 -20.68
N SER A 109 -25.06 5.63 -19.45
CA SER A 109 -23.79 4.95 -19.16
C SER A 109 -23.90 3.46 -19.39
N LEU A 110 -22.77 2.87 -19.77
CA LEU A 110 -22.67 1.42 -19.95
C LEU A 110 -23.01 0.65 -18.68
N LEU A 111 -22.64 1.18 -17.54
CA LEU A 111 -22.91 0.55 -16.24
C LEU A 111 -24.43 0.48 -16.00
N ARG A 112 -25.16 1.60 -16.11
CA ARG A 112 -26.63 1.61 -15.94
C ARG A 112 -27.33 0.71 -16.97
N SER A 113 -26.91 0.79 -18.23
CA SER A 113 -27.46 -0.06 -19.30
C SER A 113 -27.27 -1.54 -19.03
N SER A 114 -26.11 -1.94 -18.49
CA SER A 114 -25.80 -3.33 -18.15
C SER A 114 -26.65 -3.83 -16.97
N ILE A 115 -26.86 -2.99 -15.99
CA ILE A 115 -27.71 -3.30 -14.82
C ILE A 115 -29.17 -3.48 -15.24
N HIS A 116 -29.71 -2.55 -16.03
CA HIS A 116 -31.09 -2.65 -16.53
C HIS A 116 -31.34 -3.91 -17.36
N ARG A 117 -30.33 -4.37 -18.11
CA ARG A 117 -30.42 -5.59 -18.91
C ARG A 117 -30.14 -6.86 -18.12
N ASN A 118 -29.87 -6.79 -16.82
CA ASN A 118 -29.40 -7.91 -16.00
C ASN A 118 -28.18 -8.65 -16.61
N ARG A 119 -27.28 -7.93 -17.26
CA ARG A 119 -26.05 -8.43 -17.87
C ARG A 119 -24.86 -7.64 -17.37
N LEU A 120 -24.61 -7.76 -16.08
CA LEU A 120 -23.48 -7.10 -15.44
C LEU A 120 -22.17 -7.81 -15.86
N PRO A 121 -21.21 -7.12 -16.50
CA PRO A 121 -19.87 -7.68 -16.74
C PRO A 121 -19.07 -7.73 -15.43
N SER A 122 -17.98 -8.49 -15.41
CA SER A 122 -17.00 -8.39 -14.35
C SER A 122 -16.31 -7.03 -14.39
N ILE A 123 -16.20 -6.37 -13.23
CA ILE A 123 -15.79 -4.96 -13.09
C ILE A 123 -14.66 -4.87 -12.08
N LEU A 124 -13.74 -3.97 -12.34
CA LEU A 124 -12.73 -3.53 -11.40
C LEU A 124 -12.93 -2.03 -11.12
N LEU A 125 -13.27 -1.70 -9.88
CA LEU A 125 -13.44 -0.33 -9.40
C LEU A 125 -12.08 0.18 -8.86
N TRP A 126 -11.50 1.13 -9.56
CA TRP A 126 -10.22 1.73 -9.19
C TRP A 126 -10.40 3.21 -8.85
N GLY A 127 -9.77 3.67 -7.78
CA GLY A 127 -9.75 5.09 -7.40
C GLY A 127 -9.38 5.30 -5.94
N PRO A 128 -9.16 6.56 -5.52
CA PRO A 128 -8.74 6.92 -4.18
C PRO A 128 -9.68 6.42 -3.08
N PRO A 129 -9.25 6.38 -1.82
CA PRO A 129 -10.12 6.04 -0.69
C PRO A 129 -11.31 7.00 -0.61
N GLY A 130 -12.42 6.56 -0.01
CA GLY A 130 -13.61 7.37 0.22
C GLY A 130 -14.42 7.79 -1.01
N THR A 131 -14.03 7.42 -2.22
CA THR A 131 -14.73 7.76 -3.48
C THR A 131 -16.00 6.96 -3.74
N GLY A 132 -16.32 5.99 -2.89
CA GLY A 132 -17.57 5.23 -2.95
C GLY A 132 -17.46 3.86 -3.65
N LYS A 133 -16.28 3.26 -3.85
CA LYS A 133 -16.10 1.93 -4.50
C LYS A 133 -17.01 0.85 -3.91
N THR A 134 -16.90 0.61 -2.61
CA THR A 134 -17.72 -0.39 -1.89
C THR A 134 -19.21 -0.03 -1.90
N THR A 135 -19.52 1.26 -1.83
CA THR A 135 -20.90 1.78 -1.91
C THR A 135 -21.51 1.50 -3.27
N LEU A 136 -20.77 1.80 -4.35
CA LEU A 136 -21.22 1.56 -5.72
C LEU A 136 -21.44 0.05 -5.97
N ALA A 137 -20.53 -0.81 -5.51
CA ALA A 137 -20.70 -2.25 -5.62
C ALA A 137 -21.98 -2.75 -4.93
N LYS A 138 -22.26 -2.28 -3.73
CA LYS A 138 -23.50 -2.60 -3.00
C LYS A 138 -24.74 -2.05 -3.73
N ALA A 139 -24.72 -0.79 -4.16
CA ALA A 139 -25.83 -0.15 -4.85
C ALA A 139 -26.19 -0.82 -6.20
N ILE A 140 -25.19 -1.32 -6.94
CA ILE A 140 -25.39 -2.09 -8.18
C ILE A 140 -26.25 -3.32 -7.93
N VAL A 141 -26.07 -3.99 -6.79
CA VAL A 141 -26.69 -5.28 -6.52
C VAL A 141 -28.03 -5.16 -5.81
N THR A 142 -28.25 -4.10 -5.02
CA THR A 142 -29.45 -3.95 -4.18
C THR A 142 -30.77 -4.05 -4.97
N ASN A 143 -30.82 -3.53 -6.19
CA ASN A 143 -32.00 -3.56 -7.05
C ASN A 143 -31.94 -4.64 -8.13
N SER A 144 -31.05 -5.63 -7.99
CA SER A 144 -30.85 -6.70 -8.96
C SER A 144 -31.26 -8.07 -8.44
N LYS A 145 -31.40 -9.04 -9.33
CA LYS A 145 -31.67 -10.45 -8.97
C LYS A 145 -30.40 -11.21 -8.53
N TYR A 146 -29.27 -10.52 -8.42
CA TYR A 146 -28.00 -11.14 -8.05
C TYR A 146 -27.92 -11.39 -6.54
N ARG A 147 -27.30 -12.49 -6.15
CA ARG A 147 -26.85 -12.69 -4.77
C ARG A 147 -25.54 -11.92 -4.56
N PHE A 148 -25.41 -11.19 -3.47
CA PHE A 148 -24.20 -10.45 -3.13
C PHE A 148 -23.39 -11.18 -2.07
N VAL A 149 -22.11 -11.46 -2.39
CA VAL A 149 -21.12 -11.99 -1.45
C VAL A 149 -19.94 -11.02 -1.41
N SER A 150 -19.56 -10.59 -0.22
CA SER A 150 -18.46 -9.65 -0.01
C SER A 150 -17.31 -10.31 0.72
N LEU A 151 -16.12 -10.21 0.14
CA LEU A 151 -14.85 -10.61 0.74
C LEU A 151 -13.94 -9.38 0.87
N SER A 152 -13.09 -9.38 1.88
CA SER A 152 -12.01 -8.38 2.00
C SER A 152 -10.68 -9.10 1.86
N ALA A 153 -9.85 -8.68 0.91
CA ALA A 153 -8.53 -9.29 0.72
C ALA A 153 -7.58 -9.09 1.91
N VAL A 154 -7.94 -8.18 2.85
CA VAL A 154 -7.21 -7.98 4.10
C VAL A 154 -7.46 -9.11 5.10
N THR A 155 -8.69 -9.62 5.17
CA THR A 155 -9.12 -10.59 6.19
C THR A 155 -9.42 -11.98 5.63
N SER A 156 -9.69 -12.10 4.33
CA SER A 156 -10.09 -13.35 3.67
C SER A 156 -8.90 -14.09 3.08
N GLY A 157 -8.87 -15.41 3.30
CA GLY A 157 -7.86 -16.30 2.74
C GLY A 157 -8.33 -17.04 1.48
N VAL A 158 -7.45 -17.89 0.93
CA VAL A 158 -7.75 -18.75 -0.23
C VAL A 158 -8.97 -19.65 0.03
N LYS A 159 -9.14 -20.10 1.28
CA LYS A 159 -10.27 -20.95 1.66
C LYS A 159 -11.60 -20.23 1.51
N ASP A 160 -11.68 -18.99 2.00
CA ASP A 160 -12.91 -18.18 1.94
C ASP A 160 -13.33 -17.90 0.50
N VAL A 161 -12.35 -17.66 -0.38
CA VAL A 161 -12.58 -17.49 -1.81
C VAL A 161 -13.13 -18.77 -2.43
N ARG A 162 -12.53 -19.92 -2.14
CA ARG A 162 -13.01 -21.22 -2.66
C ARG A 162 -14.41 -21.56 -2.16
N ASP A 163 -14.66 -21.40 -0.88
CA ASP A 163 -15.97 -21.66 -0.28
C ASP A 163 -17.06 -20.78 -0.91
N ALA A 164 -16.78 -19.48 -1.13
CA ALA A 164 -17.70 -18.56 -1.79
C ALA A 164 -17.98 -18.95 -3.26
N VAL A 165 -16.95 -19.40 -3.97
CA VAL A 165 -17.06 -19.88 -5.36
C VAL A 165 -17.89 -21.16 -5.45
N ASP A 166 -17.61 -22.15 -4.59
CA ASP A 166 -18.31 -23.41 -4.58
C ASP A 166 -19.79 -23.24 -4.20
N GLU A 167 -20.07 -22.33 -3.28
CA GLU A 167 -21.45 -21.97 -2.93
C GLU A 167 -22.16 -21.29 -4.09
N ALA A 168 -21.49 -20.38 -4.79
CA ALA A 168 -22.05 -19.70 -5.98
C ALA A 168 -22.39 -20.71 -7.10
N ARG A 169 -21.51 -21.68 -7.36
CA ARG A 169 -21.77 -22.76 -8.33
C ARG A 169 -22.94 -23.62 -7.96
N LYS A 170 -23.01 -24.07 -6.68
CA LYS A 170 -24.14 -24.86 -6.17
C LYS A 170 -25.46 -24.11 -6.29
N LEU A 171 -25.45 -22.81 -5.98
CA LEU A 171 -26.66 -21.98 -6.05
C LEU A 171 -27.12 -21.78 -7.50
N ARG A 172 -26.20 -21.53 -8.41
CA ARG A 172 -26.50 -21.39 -9.84
C ARG A 172 -27.14 -22.65 -10.41
N LEU A 173 -26.63 -23.83 -10.05
CA LEU A 173 -27.20 -25.11 -10.49
C LEU A 173 -28.60 -25.36 -9.93
N LYS A 174 -28.88 -24.91 -8.68
CA LYS A 174 -30.16 -25.15 -8.01
C LYS A 174 -31.25 -24.16 -8.40
N THR A 175 -30.91 -22.88 -8.50
CA THR A 175 -31.88 -21.78 -8.61
C THR A 175 -31.67 -20.89 -9.84
N ASN A 176 -30.67 -21.17 -10.66
CA ASN A 176 -30.22 -20.33 -11.77
C ASN A 176 -29.92 -18.86 -11.37
N GLN A 177 -29.64 -18.63 -10.09
CA GLN A 177 -29.29 -17.31 -9.55
C GLN A 177 -27.80 -17.07 -9.71
N THR A 178 -27.44 -15.96 -10.33
CA THR A 178 -26.03 -15.53 -10.48
C THR A 178 -25.58 -14.83 -9.22
N THR A 179 -24.35 -15.12 -8.77
CA THR A 179 -23.73 -14.49 -7.61
C THR A 179 -22.78 -13.40 -8.07
N VAL A 180 -22.89 -12.21 -7.48
CA VAL A 180 -21.88 -11.16 -7.56
C VAL A 180 -20.93 -11.35 -6.39
N LEU A 181 -19.67 -11.62 -6.69
CA LEU A 181 -18.58 -11.69 -5.72
C LEU A 181 -17.84 -10.36 -5.70
N PHE A 182 -18.03 -9.61 -4.63
CA PHE A 182 -17.29 -8.37 -4.39
C PHE A 182 -16.05 -8.66 -3.56
N VAL A 183 -14.89 -8.19 -4.04
CA VAL A 183 -13.60 -8.30 -3.36
C VAL A 183 -13.05 -6.92 -3.11
N ASP A 184 -13.00 -6.49 -1.84
CA ASP A 184 -12.42 -5.22 -1.44
C ASP A 184 -10.90 -5.36 -1.29
N GLU A 185 -10.15 -4.32 -1.68
CA GLU A 185 -8.67 -4.25 -1.66
C GLU A 185 -8.01 -5.44 -2.39
N VAL A 186 -8.52 -5.77 -3.58
CA VAL A 186 -8.11 -6.96 -4.36
C VAL A 186 -6.61 -7.03 -4.65
N HIS A 187 -5.90 -5.91 -4.67
CA HIS A 187 -4.44 -5.84 -4.84
C HIS A 187 -3.65 -6.53 -3.71
N ARG A 188 -4.25 -6.72 -2.52
CA ARG A 188 -3.64 -7.43 -1.40
C ARG A 188 -3.63 -8.96 -1.57
N PHE A 189 -4.38 -9.49 -2.50
CA PHE A 189 -4.29 -10.89 -2.87
C PHE A 189 -3.01 -11.16 -3.67
N ASN A 190 -2.30 -12.23 -3.33
CA ASN A 190 -1.16 -12.68 -4.12
C ASN A 190 -1.60 -13.24 -5.48
N LYS A 191 -0.64 -13.45 -6.39
CA LYS A 191 -0.91 -13.89 -7.78
C LYS A 191 -1.74 -15.18 -7.83
N SER A 192 -1.43 -16.18 -7.00
CA SER A 192 -2.16 -17.45 -6.96
C SER A 192 -3.61 -17.28 -6.48
N GLN A 193 -3.86 -16.35 -5.56
CA GLN A 193 -5.22 -16.01 -5.12
C GLN A 193 -5.99 -15.31 -6.23
N GLN A 194 -5.35 -14.38 -6.94
CA GLN A 194 -5.97 -13.70 -8.08
C GLN A 194 -6.28 -14.68 -9.22
N ASP A 195 -5.39 -15.63 -9.51
CA ASP A 195 -5.61 -16.66 -10.54
C ASP A 195 -6.80 -17.58 -10.20
N SER A 196 -7.11 -17.77 -8.93
CA SER A 196 -8.27 -18.59 -8.51
C SER A 196 -9.63 -18.05 -8.96
N PHE A 197 -9.72 -16.76 -9.30
CA PHE A 197 -10.95 -16.17 -9.84
C PHE A 197 -11.16 -16.45 -11.33
N LEU A 198 -10.10 -16.74 -12.09
CA LEU A 198 -10.16 -16.84 -13.55
C LEU A 198 -11.15 -17.89 -14.04
N PRO A 199 -11.12 -19.14 -13.55
CA PRO A 199 -12.03 -20.18 -14.02
C PRO A 199 -13.51 -19.87 -13.79
N VAL A 200 -13.82 -19.18 -12.68
CA VAL A 200 -15.21 -18.89 -12.28
C VAL A 200 -15.77 -17.62 -12.93
N ILE A 201 -14.89 -16.73 -13.38
CA ILE A 201 -15.25 -15.59 -14.23
C ILE A 201 -15.52 -16.10 -15.64
N GLU A 202 -14.70 -17.04 -16.15
CA GLU A 202 -14.81 -17.60 -17.50
C GLU A 202 -16.05 -18.47 -17.68
N ASP A 203 -16.36 -19.32 -16.71
CA ASP A 203 -17.56 -20.17 -16.75
C ASP A 203 -18.85 -19.38 -16.44
N GLY A 204 -18.72 -18.10 -16.06
CA GLY A 204 -19.84 -17.22 -15.72
C GLY A 204 -20.58 -17.63 -14.46
N SER A 205 -19.99 -18.47 -13.60
CA SER A 205 -20.61 -18.88 -12.31
C SER A 205 -20.74 -17.70 -11.38
N ILE A 206 -19.84 -16.73 -11.48
CA ILE A 206 -19.88 -15.47 -10.74
C ILE A 206 -19.73 -14.28 -11.68
N VAL A 207 -20.24 -13.14 -11.24
CA VAL A 207 -19.86 -11.81 -11.72
C VAL A 207 -18.89 -11.23 -10.71
N PHE A 208 -17.67 -10.96 -11.12
CA PHE A 208 -16.63 -10.44 -10.26
C PHE A 208 -16.69 -8.91 -10.19
N ILE A 209 -16.67 -8.34 -8.98
CA ILE A 209 -16.48 -6.91 -8.77
C ILE A 209 -15.29 -6.75 -7.81
N GLY A 210 -14.13 -6.36 -8.34
CA GLY A 210 -12.98 -6.00 -7.52
C GLY A 210 -12.96 -4.51 -7.19
N ALA A 211 -12.48 -4.15 -6.00
CA ALA A 211 -12.17 -2.77 -5.64
C ALA A 211 -10.71 -2.65 -5.24
N THR A 212 -10.06 -1.57 -5.66
CA THR A 212 -8.66 -1.29 -5.33
C THR A 212 -8.39 0.21 -5.27
N THR A 213 -7.52 0.61 -4.36
CA THR A 213 -6.92 1.95 -4.32
C THR A 213 -5.66 2.04 -5.16
N GLU A 214 -4.98 0.92 -5.37
CA GLU A 214 -3.73 0.82 -6.11
C GLU A 214 -3.95 0.73 -7.62
N ASN A 215 -2.95 1.16 -8.41
CA ASN A 215 -3.01 1.07 -9.87
C ASN A 215 -3.07 -0.41 -10.31
N PRO A 216 -4.18 -0.83 -10.95
CA PRO A 216 -4.39 -2.23 -11.31
C PRO A 216 -3.27 -2.82 -12.18
N SER A 217 -2.65 -1.99 -13.03
CA SER A 217 -1.61 -2.45 -13.97
C SER A 217 -0.34 -2.92 -13.29
N PHE A 218 -0.09 -2.51 -12.04
CA PHE A 218 1.10 -2.89 -11.29
C PHE A 218 0.86 -4.05 -10.31
N HIS A 219 -0.37 -4.16 -9.81
CA HIS A 219 -0.68 -5.05 -8.69
C HIS A 219 -1.55 -6.25 -9.06
N LEU A 220 -2.25 -6.19 -10.20
CA LEU A 220 -3.11 -7.28 -10.64
C LEU A 220 -2.51 -8.05 -11.80
N VAL A 221 -2.82 -9.36 -11.85
CA VAL A 221 -2.36 -10.22 -12.93
C VAL A 221 -3.08 -9.87 -14.23
N THR A 222 -2.33 -9.84 -15.34
CA THR A 222 -2.87 -9.49 -16.66
C THR A 222 -4.08 -10.34 -17.09
N PRO A 223 -4.13 -11.66 -16.81
CA PRO A 223 -5.32 -12.47 -17.11
C PRO A 223 -6.59 -12.01 -16.42
N LEU A 224 -6.52 -11.50 -15.19
CA LEU A 224 -7.66 -10.95 -14.47
C LEU A 224 -8.11 -9.62 -15.09
N LEU A 225 -7.15 -8.74 -15.37
CA LEU A 225 -7.43 -7.45 -16.01
C LEU A 225 -8.12 -7.60 -17.37
N SER A 226 -7.70 -8.57 -18.18
CA SER A 226 -8.29 -8.81 -19.52
C SER A 226 -9.75 -9.27 -19.48
N ARG A 227 -10.21 -9.82 -18.32
CA ARG A 227 -11.58 -10.33 -18.13
C ARG A 227 -12.47 -9.35 -17.37
N CYS A 228 -11.91 -8.28 -16.84
CA CYS A 228 -12.64 -7.27 -16.09
C CYS A 228 -12.64 -5.94 -16.82
N ARG A 229 -13.74 -5.20 -16.69
CA ARG A 229 -13.80 -3.82 -17.14
C ARG A 229 -13.34 -2.89 -16.03
N VAL A 230 -12.26 -2.16 -16.24
CA VAL A 230 -11.76 -1.18 -15.27
C VAL A 230 -12.64 0.07 -15.35
N LEU A 231 -13.21 0.46 -14.21
CA LEU A 231 -13.96 1.71 -14.01
C LEU A 231 -13.20 2.57 -13.01
N THR A 232 -12.79 3.75 -13.43
CA THR A 232 -12.06 4.69 -12.58
C THR A 232 -13.05 5.58 -11.83
N LEU A 233 -12.91 5.65 -10.52
CA LEU A 233 -13.63 6.58 -9.66
C LEU A 233 -12.73 7.78 -9.36
N ASN A 234 -13.27 8.97 -9.58
CA ASN A 234 -12.57 10.22 -9.30
C ASN A 234 -12.78 10.65 -7.84
N PRO A 235 -11.83 11.42 -7.24
CA PRO A 235 -12.08 12.11 -5.98
C PRO A 235 -13.36 12.91 -6.04
N LEU A 236 -14.13 12.95 -4.95
CA LEU A 236 -15.36 13.74 -4.89
C LEU A 236 -15.02 15.23 -4.92
N GLN A 237 -15.71 15.99 -5.74
CA GLN A 237 -15.57 17.45 -5.76
C GLN A 237 -16.18 18.05 -4.48
N PRO A 238 -15.72 19.22 -4.01
CA PRO A 238 -16.28 19.87 -2.82
C PRO A 238 -17.80 19.99 -2.82
N ARG A 239 -18.41 20.31 -3.96
CA ARG A 239 -19.88 20.33 -4.12
C ARG A 239 -20.56 18.99 -3.81
N HIS A 240 -19.93 17.87 -4.16
CA HIS A 240 -20.46 16.53 -3.88
C HIS A 240 -20.36 16.20 -2.39
N VAL A 241 -19.25 16.59 -1.76
CA VAL A 241 -19.06 16.42 -0.33
C VAL A 241 -20.05 17.28 0.46
N ALA A 242 -20.27 18.52 0.05
CA ALA A 242 -21.29 19.39 0.66
C ALA A 242 -22.70 18.77 0.63
N VAL A 243 -23.08 18.13 -0.48
CA VAL A 243 -24.35 17.38 -0.56
C VAL A 243 -24.40 16.23 0.46
N LEU A 244 -23.31 15.52 0.67
CA LEU A 244 -23.25 14.42 1.66
C LEU A 244 -23.32 14.96 3.10
N ILE A 245 -22.67 16.09 3.39
CA ILE A 245 -22.72 16.76 4.70
C ILE A 245 -24.14 17.23 4.99
N ASN A 246 -24.79 17.93 4.04
CA ASN A 246 -26.18 18.41 4.22
C ASN A 246 -27.14 17.22 4.42
N ARG A 247 -26.98 16.13 3.66
CA ARG A 247 -27.74 14.89 3.89
C ARG A 247 -27.53 14.31 5.29
N ALA A 248 -26.32 14.44 5.84
CA ALA A 248 -26.01 13.99 7.20
C ALA A 248 -26.67 14.85 8.28
N VAL A 249 -26.87 16.13 8.01
CA VAL A 249 -27.56 17.07 8.89
C VAL A 249 -29.08 16.87 8.83
N ASP A 250 -29.62 16.73 7.61
CA ASP A 250 -31.08 16.68 7.37
C ASP A 250 -31.73 15.34 7.76
N ASP A 251 -30.96 14.21 7.67
CA ASP A 251 -31.50 12.88 7.98
C ASP A 251 -31.49 12.64 9.52
N LEU A 252 -32.67 12.88 10.14
CA LEU A 252 -32.82 12.72 11.58
C LEU A 252 -32.65 11.27 12.08
N ASP A 253 -32.97 10.29 11.24
CA ASP A 253 -32.96 8.87 11.63
C ASP A 253 -31.57 8.24 11.52
N ARG A 254 -30.81 8.59 10.49
CA ARG A 254 -29.50 7.99 10.17
C ARG A 254 -28.36 8.99 10.33
N GLY A 255 -28.63 10.28 10.34
CA GLY A 255 -27.68 11.37 10.33
C GLY A 255 -27.08 11.71 11.70
N LEU A 256 -26.66 12.96 11.83
CA LEU A 256 -25.96 13.48 13.02
C LEU A 256 -26.83 13.45 14.29
N ALA A 257 -28.11 13.76 14.17
CA ALA A 257 -29.04 13.77 15.31
C ALA A 257 -29.01 12.45 16.09
N ARG A 258 -28.86 11.33 15.38
CA ARG A 258 -28.74 10.00 16.01
C ARG A 258 -27.40 9.78 16.76
N SER A 259 -26.32 10.43 16.33
CA SER A 259 -25.01 10.30 17.00
C SER A 259 -24.97 11.11 18.28
N VAL A 260 -25.62 12.26 18.29
CA VAL A 260 -25.51 13.28 19.33
C VAL A 260 -26.70 13.27 20.28
N GLY A 261 -27.86 12.80 19.82
CA GLY A 261 -29.11 12.81 20.60
C GLY A 261 -29.90 14.13 20.51
N PHE A 262 -29.40 15.12 19.79
CA PHE A 262 -29.99 16.44 19.61
C PHE A 262 -30.04 16.81 18.11
N ARG A 263 -30.85 17.80 17.75
CA ARG A 263 -30.74 18.42 16.43
C ARG A 263 -29.40 19.15 16.33
N VAL A 264 -28.76 19.04 15.16
CA VAL A 264 -27.45 19.65 14.90
C VAL A 264 -27.58 20.64 13.78
N GLY A 265 -27.28 21.91 14.04
CA GLY A 265 -27.11 22.95 13.05
C GLY A 265 -25.67 23.05 12.60
N VAL A 266 -25.46 23.13 11.29
CA VAL A 266 -24.12 23.29 10.69
C VAL A 266 -24.16 24.47 9.73
N ASN A 267 -23.36 25.49 9.99
CA ASN A 267 -23.29 26.67 9.12
C ASN A 267 -22.58 26.35 7.80
N GLN A 268 -22.94 27.11 6.74
CA GLN A 268 -22.35 26.91 5.42
C GLN A 268 -20.81 27.00 5.40
N ASP A 269 -20.22 27.89 6.21
CA ASP A 269 -18.77 28.03 6.34
C ASP A 269 -18.09 26.73 6.81
N VAL A 270 -18.74 25.99 7.72
CA VAL A 270 -18.28 24.69 8.21
C VAL A 270 -18.38 23.63 7.12
N VAL A 271 -19.50 23.62 6.39
CA VAL A 271 -19.72 22.72 5.25
C VAL A 271 -18.63 22.93 4.20
N ASP A 272 -18.39 24.18 3.81
CA ASP A 272 -17.40 24.56 2.81
C ASP A 272 -15.98 24.24 3.28
N PHE A 273 -15.67 24.48 4.55
CA PHE A 273 -14.38 24.14 5.13
C PHE A 273 -14.11 22.63 5.08
N ILE A 274 -15.02 21.80 5.55
CA ILE A 274 -14.87 20.34 5.52
C ILE A 274 -14.77 19.84 4.07
N ALA A 275 -15.65 20.34 3.18
CA ALA A 275 -15.70 19.94 1.78
C ALA A 275 -14.39 20.23 1.01
N ASN A 276 -13.73 21.36 1.33
CA ASN A 276 -12.47 21.75 0.67
C ASN A 276 -11.23 21.07 1.26
N ASN A 277 -11.31 20.55 2.50
CA ASN A 277 -10.13 20.02 3.21
C ASN A 277 -10.18 18.49 3.45
N CYS A 278 -11.13 17.77 2.84
CA CYS A 278 -11.25 16.31 2.95
C CYS A 278 -10.63 15.54 1.77
N ASP A 279 -9.95 16.21 0.82
CA ASP A 279 -9.30 15.62 -0.36
C ASP A 279 -10.24 14.74 -1.21
N GLY A 280 -11.55 15.02 -1.19
CA GLY A 280 -12.56 14.25 -1.90
C GLY A 280 -12.89 12.89 -1.29
N ASP A 281 -12.49 12.64 -0.04
CA ASP A 281 -12.83 11.43 0.72
C ASP A 281 -14.09 11.65 1.58
N ALA A 282 -15.21 11.03 1.17
CA ALA A 282 -16.48 11.12 1.88
C ALA A 282 -16.44 10.55 3.31
N ARG A 283 -15.63 9.50 3.56
CA ARG A 283 -15.52 8.91 4.90
C ARG A 283 -14.88 9.88 5.86
N VAL A 284 -13.85 10.55 5.39
CA VAL A 284 -13.16 11.58 6.16
C VAL A 284 -14.08 12.75 6.45
N ALA A 285 -14.78 13.28 5.44
CA ALA A 285 -15.69 14.39 5.62
C ALA A 285 -16.78 14.07 6.67
N LEU A 286 -17.40 12.89 6.58
CA LEU A 286 -18.44 12.47 7.50
C LEU A 286 -17.90 12.15 8.91
N ASN A 287 -16.68 11.60 9.04
CA ASN A 287 -16.05 11.38 10.33
C ASN A 287 -15.69 12.69 11.02
N VAL A 288 -15.10 13.65 10.30
CA VAL A 288 -14.79 14.98 10.83
C VAL A 288 -16.06 15.67 11.32
N LEU A 289 -17.12 15.59 10.52
CA LEU A 289 -18.42 16.15 10.88
C LEU A 289 -19.02 15.48 12.13
N GLU A 290 -18.96 14.16 12.25
CA GLU A 290 -19.44 13.41 13.40
C GLU A 290 -18.65 13.76 14.68
N ILE A 291 -17.31 13.84 14.60
CA ILE A 291 -16.47 14.23 15.73
C ILE A 291 -16.75 15.66 16.15
N ALA A 292 -16.83 16.60 15.20
CA ALA A 292 -17.13 18.01 15.49
C ALA A 292 -18.49 18.16 16.18
N ALA A 293 -19.51 17.42 15.70
CA ALA A 293 -20.84 17.45 16.31
C ALA A 293 -20.87 16.87 17.74
N VAL A 294 -20.15 15.77 17.98
CA VAL A 294 -20.04 15.17 19.32
C VAL A 294 -19.29 16.10 20.27
N THR A 295 -18.23 16.76 19.81
CA THR A 295 -17.48 17.75 20.62
C THR A 295 -18.36 18.96 20.96
N ALA A 296 -19.12 19.48 19.98
CA ALA A 296 -20.06 20.58 20.21
C ALA A 296 -21.15 20.21 21.23
N ALA A 297 -21.72 19.01 21.14
CA ALA A 297 -22.72 18.52 22.07
C ALA A 297 -22.20 18.38 23.52
N ALA A 298 -20.97 17.87 23.67
CA ALA A 298 -20.34 17.74 24.99
C ALA A 298 -20.13 19.11 25.69
N ARG A 299 -20.01 20.20 24.92
CA ARG A 299 -19.94 21.57 25.48
C ARG A 299 -21.30 22.09 25.91
N VAL A 300 -22.38 21.75 25.21
CA VAL A 300 -23.75 22.14 25.58
C VAL A 300 -24.14 21.43 26.87
N GLN A 301 -23.94 20.12 26.98
CA GLN A 301 -24.25 19.33 28.18
C GLN A 301 -23.54 19.83 29.46
N ARG A 302 -22.34 20.40 29.34
CA ARG A 302 -21.62 20.98 30.51
C ARG A 302 -22.19 22.30 31.00
N LYS A 303 -23.03 22.99 30.20
CA LYS A 303 -23.66 24.27 30.55
C LYS A 303 -25.06 24.11 31.14
N GLU A 304 -25.66 22.93 31.04
CA GLU A 304 -27.07 22.66 31.33
C GLU A 304 -27.35 22.10 32.72
N ASP A 305 -26.48 22.29 33.72
CA ASP A 305 -26.85 21.96 35.12
C ASP A 305 -28.01 22.83 35.67
N ASP A 306 -28.60 23.72 34.86
CA ASP A 306 -29.59 24.71 35.37
C ASP A 306 -30.81 25.06 34.48
N THR A 307 -31.13 24.34 33.37
CA THR A 307 -32.36 24.68 32.60
C THR A 307 -32.98 23.53 31.79
N THR A 308 -34.31 23.55 31.67
CA THR A 308 -35.25 22.57 31.03
C THR A 308 -34.92 22.17 29.58
N ILE A 309 -35.00 20.85 29.32
CA ILE A 309 -34.49 20.08 28.15
C ILE A 309 -35.48 20.10 26.96
N ASP A 310 -36.03 21.17 26.50
CA ASP A 310 -37.05 20.99 25.44
C ASP A 310 -36.81 21.67 24.09
N GLU A 311 -35.65 22.24 23.75
CA GLU A 311 -35.30 22.71 22.39
C GLU A 311 -33.80 23.07 22.22
N CYS A 312 -32.86 22.19 22.64
CA CYS A 312 -31.47 22.48 22.39
C CYS A 312 -31.02 22.06 21.00
N GLU A 313 -30.79 23.02 20.13
CA GLU A 313 -30.06 22.81 18.87
C GLU A 313 -28.54 22.98 19.11
N VAL A 314 -27.76 21.93 18.81
CA VAL A 314 -26.31 21.95 18.89
C VAL A 314 -25.74 22.57 17.64
N SER A 315 -25.08 23.72 17.76
CA SER A 315 -24.42 24.38 16.63
C SER A 315 -22.94 23.96 16.55
N VAL A 316 -22.53 23.40 15.41
CA VAL A 316 -21.14 23.07 15.09
C VAL A 316 -20.43 24.32 14.60
N THR A 317 -19.32 24.67 15.25
CA THR A 317 -18.51 25.83 14.87
C THR A 317 -17.36 25.45 13.92
N LEU A 318 -16.78 26.46 13.27
CA LEU A 318 -15.62 26.26 12.39
C LEU A 318 -14.40 25.74 13.18
N ASP A 319 -14.25 26.14 14.44
CA ASP A 319 -13.14 25.68 15.28
C ASP A 319 -13.30 24.21 15.68
N ASP A 320 -14.53 23.73 15.87
CA ASP A 320 -14.79 22.29 16.07
C ASP A 320 -14.38 21.48 14.86
N ALA A 321 -14.69 21.96 13.67
CA ALA A 321 -14.32 21.30 12.43
C ALA A 321 -12.80 21.30 12.19
N LYS A 322 -12.12 22.40 12.55
CA LYS A 322 -10.65 22.48 12.48
C LYS A 322 -9.98 21.53 13.45
N GLU A 323 -10.43 21.46 14.69
CA GLU A 323 -9.92 20.55 15.72
C GLU A 323 -10.12 19.09 15.31
N ALA A 324 -11.33 18.76 14.83
CA ALA A 324 -11.65 17.43 14.32
C ALA A 324 -10.80 17.04 13.09
N LEU A 325 -10.47 17.99 12.22
CA LEU A 325 -9.65 17.75 11.04
C LEU A 325 -8.15 17.59 11.39
N GLN A 326 -7.63 18.36 12.37
CA GLN A 326 -6.24 18.24 12.82
C GLN A 326 -5.90 16.84 13.34
N SER A 327 -6.85 16.14 13.95
CA SER A 327 -6.69 14.76 14.36
C SER A 327 -6.49 13.78 13.18
N LYS A 328 -6.80 14.20 11.94
CA LYS A 328 -6.67 13.41 10.71
C LYS A 328 -5.27 13.44 10.08
N HIS A 329 -4.48 14.47 10.31
CA HIS A 329 -3.16 14.61 9.67
C HIS A 329 -2.18 13.48 10.00
N LEU A 330 -2.54 12.56 10.90
CA LEU A 330 -1.79 11.36 11.25
C LEU A 330 -2.11 10.12 10.40
N ALA A 331 -3.07 10.19 9.49
CA ALA A 331 -3.47 9.05 8.65
C ALA A 331 -2.93 9.19 7.21
N TYR A 332 -1.60 9.14 7.07
CA TYR A 332 -0.93 8.97 5.79
C TYR A 332 -1.10 7.53 5.30
N ASP A 333 -1.62 7.35 4.08
CA ASP A 333 -1.68 6.04 3.45
C ASP A 333 -0.29 5.65 2.90
N LYS A 334 0.48 4.94 3.73
CA LYS A 334 1.88 4.56 3.46
C LYS A 334 2.05 3.68 2.22
N ASP A 335 1.00 3.02 1.77
CA ASP A 335 1.02 2.08 0.66
C ASP A 335 0.16 2.55 -0.54
N GLY A 336 -0.41 3.76 -0.51
CA GLY A 336 -1.33 4.26 -1.52
C GLY A 336 -0.71 5.11 -2.63
N GLU A 337 -1.55 5.65 -3.50
CA GLU A 337 -1.17 6.47 -4.66
C GLU A 337 -0.44 7.76 -4.26
N GLU A 338 -0.75 8.35 -3.10
CA GLU A 338 -0.08 9.54 -2.55
C GLU A 338 1.40 9.29 -2.29
N HIS A 339 1.79 8.11 -1.81
CA HIS A 339 3.18 7.70 -1.64
C HIS A 339 3.98 7.83 -2.95
N TYR A 340 3.43 7.32 -4.07
CA TYR A 340 4.07 7.43 -5.38
C TYR A 340 4.07 8.85 -5.92
N ASN A 341 3.02 9.62 -5.68
CA ASN A 341 2.89 10.99 -6.14
C ASN A 341 3.89 11.91 -5.45
N LEU A 342 4.04 11.80 -4.13
CA LEU A 342 4.96 12.63 -3.35
C LEU A 342 6.42 12.34 -3.67
N ILE A 343 6.83 11.08 -3.74
CA ILE A 343 8.21 10.74 -4.12
C ILE A 343 8.50 11.14 -5.58
N SER A 344 7.52 11.05 -6.47
CA SER A 344 7.63 11.50 -7.85
C SER A 344 7.78 13.02 -7.93
N ALA A 345 7.04 13.77 -7.12
CA ALA A 345 7.15 15.23 -7.04
C ALA A 345 8.51 15.65 -6.49
N LEU A 346 8.99 15.00 -5.42
CA LEU A 346 10.33 15.20 -4.86
C LEU A 346 11.42 15.02 -5.93
N HIS A 347 11.40 13.90 -6.65
CA HIS A 347 12.39 13.61 -7.69
C HIS A 347 12.33 14.61 -8.86
N LYS A 348 11.12 15.00 -9.28
CA LYS A 348 10.95 15.99 -10.36
C LYS A 348 11.46 17.35 -9.95
N SER A 349 11.24 17.79 -8.72
CA SER A 349 11.76 19.04 -8.17
C SER A 349 13.29 19.03 -8.13
N MET A 350 13.89 17.93 -7.65
CA MET A 350 15.35 17.79 -7.66
C MET A 350 15.94 17.77 -9.09
N ARG A 351 15.27 17.14 -10.08
CA ARG A 351 15.68 17.18 -11.49
C ARG A 351 15.62 18.60 -12.05
N GLY A 352 14.60 19.35 -11.66
CA GLY A 352 14.44 20.76 -12.04
C GLY A 352 15.39 21.71 -11.32
N SER A 353 16.22 21.19 -10.40
CA SER A 353 17.14 21.98 -9.54
C SER A 353 16.39 23.01 -8.66
N ASP A 354 15.12 22.74 -8.35
CA ASP A 354 14.32 23.50 -7.41
C ASP A 354 14.46 22.88 -6.01
N ALA A 355 15.38 23.41 -5.22
CA ALA A 355 15.67 22.93 -3.89
C ALA A 355 14.54 23.24 -2.89
N ASP A 356 13.86 24.39 -3.05
CA ASP A 356 12.77 24.80 -2.17
C ASP A 356 11.55 23.86 -2.34
N ALA A 357 11.15 23.60 -3.58
CA ALA A 357 10.10 22.64 -3.87
C ALA A 357 10.48 21.22 -3.40
N ALA A 358 11.73 20.80 -3.57
CA ALA A 358 12.21 19.49 -3.13
C ALA A 358 12.12 19.34 -1.60
N ILE A 359 12.54 20.35 -0.83
CA ILE A 359 12.42 20.38 0.63
C ILE A 359 10.95 20.38 1.07
N TYR A 360 10.09 21.12 0.38
CA TYR A 360 8.65 21.12 0.68
C TYR A 360 8.04 19.73 0.52
N TRP A 361 8.33 19.02 -0.57
CA TRP A 361 7.82 17.67 -0.78
C TRP A 361 8.40 16.66 0.21
N LEU A 362 9.67 16.81 0.60
CA LEU A 362 10.27 16.03 1.68
C LEU A 362 9.51 16.24 3.00
N ALA A 363 9.27 17.50 3.38
CA ALA A 363 8.55 17.83 4.61
C ALA A 363 7.14 17.20 4.59
N ARG A 364 6.41 17.29 3.47
CA ARG A 364 5.09 16.65 3.33
C ARG A 364 5.15 15.12 3.49
N MET A 365 6.20 14.47 2.99
CA MET A 365 6.39 13.02 3.18
C MET A 365 6.64 12.67 4.64
N LEU A 366 7.50 13.43 5.33
CA LEU A 366 7.85 13.19 6.73
C LEU A 366 6.67 13.46 7.68
N GLU A 367 5.95 14.57 7.50
CA GLU A 367 4.72 14.88 8.26
C GLU A 367 3.61 13.85 7.98
N GLY A 368 3.54 13.31 6.78
CA GLY A 368 2.67 12.19 6.43
C GLY A 368 3.07 10.86 7.06
N GLY A 369 4.22 10.77 7.74
CA GLY A 369 4.73 9.57 8.40
C GLY A 369 5.41 8.57 7.45
N GLU A 370 5.93 9.03 6.30
CA GLU A 370 6.73 8.20 5.39
C GLU A 370 7.99 7.67 6.09
N GLU A 371 8.40 6.46 5.72
CA GLU A 371 9.60 5.85 6.30
C GLU A 371 10.87 6.58 5.83
N PRO A 372 11.69 7.15 6.73
CA PRO A 372 12.89 7.88 6.38
C PRO A 372 13.87 7.07 5.52
N LEU A 373 14.02 5.79 5.80
CA LEU A 373 14.90 4.89 5.04
C LEU A 373 14.39 4.62 3.62
N TYR A 374 13.06 4.66 3.41
CA TYR A 374 12.52 4.60 2.05
C TYR A 374 12.93 5.83 1.25
N ILE A 375 12.76 7.03 1.81
CA ILE A 375 13.17 8.28 1.17
C ILE A 375 14.68 8.22 0.87
N ALA A 376 15.49 7.87 1.86
CA ALA A 376 16.95 7.78 1.69
C ALA A 376 17.37 6.79 0.58
N ARG A 377 16.72 5.60 0.47
CA ARG A 377 16.94 4.66 -0.65
C ARG A 377 16.65 5.30 -2.01
N ARG A 378 15.61 6.11 -2.08
CA ARG A 378 15.25 6.82 -3.32
C ARG A 378 16.27 7.89 -3.69
N LEU A 379 16.86 8.57 -2.69
CA LEU A 379 17.94 9.54 -2.89
C LEU A 379 19.22 8.87 -3.41
N VAL A 380 19.59 7.68 -2.90
CA VAL A 380 20.73 6.90 -3.41
C VAL A 380 20.54 6.58 -4.90
N ARG A 381 19.34 6.16 -5.30
CA ARG A 381 19.03 5.90 -6.71
C ARG A 381 19.12 7.18 -7.54
N PHE A 382 18.55 8.29 -7.07
CA PHE A 382 18.58 9.56 -7.74
C PHE A 382 20.03 10.07 -7.99
N ALA A 383 20.89 9.92 -6.98
CA ALA A 383 22.30 10.30 -7.08
C ALA A 383 23.03 9.58 -8.24
N SER A 384 22.69 8.30 -8.50
CA SER A 384 23.31 7.55 -9.60
C SER A 384 22.62 7.75 -10.95
N GLU A 385 21.28 7.90 -10.94
CA GLU A 385 20.45 7.97 -12.17
C GLU A 385 20.44 9.35 -12.79
N ASP A 386 20.25 10.39 -11.96
CA ASP A 386 20.02 11.77 -12.42
C ASP A 386 21.26 12.68 -12.28
N VAL A 387 22.08 12.48 -11.25
CA VAL A 387 23.35 13.23 -11.07
C VAL A 387 24.50 12.49 -11.74
N GLY A 388 24.68 11.21 -11.44
CA GLY A 388 25.62 10.33 -12.09
C GLY A 388 27.08 10.87 -12.08
N LEU A 389 27.73 10.86 -13.25
CA LEU A 389 29.11 11.30 -13.41
C LEU A 389 29.29 12.83 -13.36
N ALA A 390 28.20 13.62 -13.38
CA ALA A 390 28.30 15.07 -13.30
C ALA A 390 28.84 15.53 -11.93
N ASP A 391 28.49 14.78 -10.87
CA ASP A 391 29.04 14.94 -9.54
C ASP A 391 29.33 13.58 -8.89
N PRO A 392 30.57 13.09 -8.91
CA PRO A 392 30.95 11.79 -8.36
C PRO A 392 30.71 11.67 -6.84
N LEU A 393 30.62 12.78 -6.10
CA LEU A 393 30.38 12.75 -4.66
C LEU A 393 28.89 12.51 -4.31
N ALA A 394 27.99 12.73 -5.25
CA ALA A 394 26.55 12.62 -5.01
C ALA A 394 26.13 11.27 -4.46
N LEU A 395 26.67 10.17 -5.03
CA LEU A 395 26.38 8.82 -4.55
C LEU A 395 26.88 8.59 -3.11
N SER A 396 28.09 9.06 -2.79
CA SER A 396 28.65 8.96 -1.44
C SER A 396 27.85 9.74 -0.42
N GLN A 397 27.41 10.96 -0.77
CA GLN A 397 26.53 11.77 0.08
C GLN A 397 25.18 11.09 0.34
N ALA A 398 24.56 10.52 -0.68
CA ALA A 398 23.29 9.83 -0.54
C ALA A 398 23.42 8.53 0.31
N VAL A 399 24.52 7.78 0.14
CA VAL A 399 24.79 6.58 0.97
C VAL A 399 25.05 6.99 2.41
N SER A 400 25.83 8.04 2.66
CA SER A 400 26.08 8.57 4.01
C SER A 400 24.77 9.04 4.66
N CYS A 401 23.91 9.70 3.91
CA CYS A 401 22.56 10.08 4.37
C CYS A 401 21.74 8.83 4.80
N TYR A 402 21.72 7.78 3.98
CA TYR A 402 21.02 6.54 4.32
C TYR A 402 21.55 5.93 5.62
N GLN A 403 22.88 5.85 5.78
CA GLN A 403 23.50 5.29 6.99
C GLN A 403 23.19 6.15 8.22
N ALA A 404 23.31 7.47 8.10
CA ALA A 404 23.01 8.38 9.19
C ALA A 404 21.54 8.31 9.64
N CYS A 405 20.58 8.25 8.69
CA CYS A 405 19.17 8.04 9.00
C CYS A 405 18.92 6.69 9.69
N HIS A 406 19.66 5.65 9.28
CA HIS A 406 19.55 4.33 9.91
C HIS A 406 20.07 4.32 11.36
N PHE A 407 21.13 5.07 11.65
CA PHE A 407 21.74 5.10 12.99
C PHE A 407 20.97 5.99 13.97
N ILE A 408 20.43 7.13 13.48
CA ILE A 408 19.84 8.17 14.34
C ILE A 408 18.32 7.98 14.45
N GLY A 409 17.62 7.74 13.32
CA GLY A 409 16.17 7.63 13.28
C GLY A 409 15.45 8.99 13.36
N MET A 410 14.10 8.92 13.37
CA MET A 410 13.24 10.11 13.56
C MET A 410 13.15 10.46 15.07
N PRO A 411 12.97 11.74 15.39
CA PRO A 411 12.79 12.90 14.48
C PRO A 411 14.10 13.52 13.96
N GLU A 412 15.26 13.20 14.50
CA GLU A 412 16.52 13.92 14.27
C GLU A 412 17.06 13.74 12.84
N CYS A 413 16.75 12.63 12.15
CA CYS A 413 17.23 12.39 10.79
C CYS A 413 16.55 13.26 9.71
N ASN A 414 15.53 14.07 10.05
CA ASN A 414 14.84 14.97 9.14
C ASN A 414 15.80 16.00 8.51
N VAL A 415 16.70 16.55 9.31
CA VAL A 415 17.72 17.53 8.86
C VAL A 415 18.74 16.87 7.93
N ILE A 416 19.12 15.61 8.21
CA ILE A 416 20.05 14.84 7.37
C ILE A 416 19.45 14.60 5.98
N LEU A 417 18.17 14.22 5.94
CA LEU A 417 17.42 14.06 4.68
C LEU A 417 17.32 15.38 3.92
N ALA A 418 17.00 16.48 4.61
CA ALA A 418 16.87 17.79 4.01
C ALA A 418 18.22 18.28 3.41
N GLN A 419 19.33 18.08 4.11
CA GLN A 419 20.67 18.37 3.60
C GLN A 419 20.98 17.59 2.33
N CYS A 420 20.70 16.29 2.32
CA CYS A 420 20.93 15.43 1.15
C CYS A 420 20.05 15.83 -0.04
N VAL A 421 18.77 16.12 0.19
CA VAL A 421 17.83 16.60 -0.83
C VAL A 421 18.30 17.92 -1.43
N ALA A 422 18.67 18.89 -0.60
CA ALA A 422 19.19 20.17 -1.06
C ALA A 422 20.46 20.00 -1.90
N TYR A 423 21.41 19.18 -1.42
CA TYR A 423 22.63 18.87 -2.15
C TYR A 423 22.34 18.26 -3.53
N LEU A 424 21.51 17.22 -3.59
CA LEU A 424 21.16 16.55 -4.83
C LEU A 424 20.32 17.44 -5.78
N ALA A 425 19.51 18.35 -5.24
CA ALA A 425 18.78 19.32 -6.04
C ALA A 425 19.71 20.33 -6.71
N LEU A 426 20.74 20.79 -6.02
CA LEU A 426 21.69 21.80 -6.53
C LEU A 426 22.84 21.18 -7.36
N ALA A 427 23.13 19.89 -7.20
CA ALA A 427 24.18 19.22 -7.96
C ALA A 427 23.92 19.26 -9.47
N PRO A 428 24.97 19.32 -10.32
CA PRO A 428 24.81 19.18 -11.77
C PRO A 428 24.22 17.82 -12.13
N LYS A 429 23.45 17.74 -13.20
CA LYS A 429 22.72 16.55 -13.62
C LYS A 429 23.31 15.89 -14.85
N SER A 430 23.40 14.55 -14.86
CA SER A 430 23.75 13.78 -16.05
C SER A 430 23.11 12.39 -16.01
N VAL A 431 22.31 12.09 -17.00
CA VAL A 431 21.68 10.77 -17.20
C VAL A 431 22.53 9.86 -18.11
N ALA A 432 23.80 10.21 -18.36
CA ALA A 432 24.66 9.49 -19.31
C ALA A 432 24.80 7.99 -18.96
N VAL A 433 25.08 7.68 -17.70
CA VAL A 433 25.24 6.30 -17.21
C VAL A 433 23.90 5.52 -17.28
N TYR A 434 22.78 6.17 -16.88
CA TYR A 434 21.46 5.57 -16.95
C TYR A 434 21.07 5.22 -18.39
N LYS A 435 21.31 6.12 -19.34
CA LYS A 435 21.07 5.86 -20.78
C LYS A 435 21.99 4.76 -21.31
N ALA A 436 23.27 4.78 -20.90
CA ALA A 436 24.25 3.80 -21.35
C ALA A 436 23.89 2.37 -20.96
N ILE A 437 23.53 2.14 -19.69
CA ILE A 437 23.12 0.79 -19.26
C ILE A 437 21.82 0.35 -19.92
N GLY A 438 20.85 1.26 -20.11
CA GLY A 438 19.61 0.97 -20.80
C GLY A 438 19.83 0.58 -22.27
N ALA A 439 20.71 1.28 -22.98
CA ALA A 439 21.09 0.97 -24.36
C ALA A 439 21.79 -0.39 -24.45
N ALA A 440 22.75 -0.68 -23.55
CA ALA A 440 23.43 -1.97 -23.51
C ALA A 440 22.47 -3.12 -23.23
N GLN A 441 21.58 -2.98 -22.25
CA GLN A 441 20.55 -3.97 -21.95
C GLN A 441 19.57 -4.20 -23.10
N LYS A 442 19.26 -3.15 -23.87
CA LYS A 442 18.41 -3.27 -25.05
C LYS A 442 19.08 -4.14 -26.12
N VAL A 443 20.34 -3.86 -26.43
CA VAL A 443 21.12 -4.66 -27.40
C VAL A 443 21.19 -6.12 -26.97
N VAL A 444 21.50 -6.41 -25.70
CA VAL A 444 21.55 -7.79 -25.17
C VAL A 444 20.21 -8.51 -25.31
N ARG A 445 19.07 -7.82 -25.05
CA ARG A 445 17.74 -8.43 -25.18
C ARG A 445 17.32 -8.66 -26.64
N GLU A 446 17.67 -7.75 -27.53
CA GLU A 446 17.34 -7.86 -28.96
C GLU A 446 18.19 -8.95 -29.64
N SER A 447 19.36 -9.29 -29.10
CA SER A 447 20.27 -10.30 -29.59
C SER A 447 20.06 -11.69 -28.95
N VAL A 448 18.90 -11.98 -28.37
CA VAL A 448 18.62 -13.29 -27.74
C VAL A 448 18.77 -14.41 -28.76
N GLY A 449 19.64 -15.37 -28.43
CA GLY A 449 20.02 -16.49 -29.32
C GLY A 449 21.13 -16.17 -30.32
N GLN A 450 21.58 -14.92 -30.43
CA GLN A 450 22.67 -14.47 -31.29
C GLN A 450 23.79 -13.76 -30.52
N ASN A 451 23.73 -13.74 -29.19
CA ASN A 451 24.76 -13.13 -28.33
C ASN A 451 26.08 -13.87 -28.54
N GLU A 452 27.06 -13.18 -29.10
CA GLU A 452 28.41 -13.71 -29.27
C GLU A 452 29.06 -13.97 -27.92
N GLY A 453 29.90 -15.01 -27.87
CA GLY A 453 30.67 -15.31 -26.69
C GLY A 453 31.73 -14.24 -26.40
N VAL A 454 32.25 -14.22 -25.17
CA VAL A 454 33.37 -13.34 -24.81
C VAL A 454 34.54 -13.60 -25.75
N PRO A 455 35.18 -12.57 -26.37
CA PRO A 455 36.34 -12.73 -27.24
C PRO A 455 37.47 -13.54 -26.56
N LEU A 456 38.16 -14.39 -27.31
CA LEU A 456 39.13 -15.33 -26.74
C LEU A 456 40.26 -14.63 -25.95
N HIS A 457 40.75 -13.48 -26.41
CA HIS A 457 41.78 -12.71 -25.74
C HIS A 457 41.34 -12.14 -24.38
N LEU A 458 40.04 -11.97 -24.14
CA LEU A 458 39.48 -11.48 -22.87
C LEU A 458 39.17 -12.62 -21.89
N ARG A 459 39.29 -13.89 -22.31
CA ARG A 459 39.01 -15.05 -21.45
C ARG A 459 40.21 -15.43 -20.62
N ASN A 460 40.01 -15.69 -19.33
CA ASN A 460 41.07 -16.23 -18.48
C ASN A 460 41.39 -17.66 -18.84
N ALA A 461 42.67 -18.04 -18.80
CA ALA A 461 43.19 -19.38 -19.13
C ALA A 461 43.91 -20.05 -17.91
N PRO A 462 43.15 -20.45 -16.86
CA PRO A 462 43.76 -21.05 -15.66
C PRO A 462 44.32 -22.45 -15.88
N THR A 463 43.85 -23.17 -16.92
CA THR A 463 44.32 -24.55 -17.22
C THR A 463 45.13 -24.60 -18.50
N LYS A 464 45.96 -25.66 -18.63
CA LYS A 464 46.78 -25.89 -19.81
C LYS A 464 45.91 -26.05 -21.08
N LEU A 465 44.82 -26.79 -20.98
CA LEU A 465 43.87 -26.97 -22.08
C LEU A 465 43.29 -25.63 -22.56
N MET A 466 42.92 -24.74 -21.66
CA MET A 466 42.37 -23.42 -22.05
C MET A 466 43.44 -22.57 -22.76
N LYS A 467 44.72 -22.66 -22.37
CA LYS A 467 45.80 -22.00 -23.09
C LYS A 467 46.00 -22.58 -24.49
N GLU A 468 45.91 -23.91 -24.64
CA GLU A 468 45.98 -24.58 -25.92
C GLU A 468 44.83 -24.22 -26.86
N VAL A 469 43.62 -24.00 -26.33
CA VAL A 469 42.45 -23.54 -27.06
C VAL A 469 42.54 -22.04 -27.41
N GLY A 470 43.53 -21.31 -26.90
CA GLY A 470 43.78 -19.91 -27.24
C GLY A 470 43.14 -18.88 -26.32
N TYR A 471 42.70 -19.28 -25.12
CA TYR A 471 42.16 -18.33 -24.13
C TYR A 471 43.28 -17.43 -23.64
N GLY A 472 42.98 -16.09 -23.56
CA GLY A 472 43.95 -15.06 -23.16
C GLY A 472 45.02 -14.74 -24.19
N LYS A 473 45.05 -15.46 -25.33
CA LYS A 473 46.07 -15.24 -26.39
C LYS A 473 45.85 -13.90 -27.07
N GLY A 474 46.86 -13.05 -27.05
CA GLY A 474 46.80 -11.72 -27.66
C GLY A 474 46.22 -10.64 -26.77
N TYR A 475 45.91 -10.92 -25.48
CA TYR A 475 45.52 -9.87 -24.51
C TYR A 475 46.74 -8.99 -24.23
N ILE A 476 46.55 -7.68 -24.38
CA ILE A 476 47.53 -6.66 -24.10
C ILE A 476 47.17 -6.01 -22.77
N TYR A 477 48.05 -6.11 -21.77
CA TYR A 477 47.82 -5.47 -20.47
C TYR A 477 48.08 -3.95 -20.57
N PRO A 478 47.04 -3.10 -20.43
CA PRO A 478 47.20 -1.68 -20.70
C PRO A 478 48.24 -0.93 -19.85
N PRO A 479 48.41 -1.25 -18.54
CA PRO A 479 49.42 -0.56 -17.74
C PRO A 479 50.84 -0.76 -18.26
N ASP A 480 51.18 -1.92 -18.88
CA ASP A 480 52.48 -2.19 -19.47
C ASP A 480 52.62 -1.65 -20.90
N ASN A 481 51.49 -1.35 -21.53
CA ASN A 481 51.42 -0.96 -22.96
C ASN A 481 50.46 0.21 -23.16
N PRO A 482 50.72 1.39 -22.61
CA PRO A 482 49.75 2.51 -22.54
C PRO A 482 49.34 3.08 -23.92
N ASN A 483 50.15 2.85 -24.96
CA ASN A 483 49.92 3.35 -26.31
C ASN A 483 49.27 2.34 -27.26
N THR A 484 48.91 1.14 -26.76
CA THR A 484 48.36 0.07 -27.61
C THR A 484 46.83 0.03 -27.43
N SER A 485 46.07 0.08 -28.52
CA SER A 485 44.63 -0.12 -28.48
C SER A 485 44.24 -1.57 -28.75
N GLN A 486 43.29 -2.11 -28.01
CA GLN A 486 42.64 -3.38 -28.28
C GLN A 486 41.12 -3.25 -28.17
N THR A 487 40.41 -4.18 -28.75
CA THR A 487 38.98 -4.23 -28.72
C THR A 487 38.47 -5.02 -27.52
N TYR A 488 37.42 -4.54 -26.86
CA TYR A 488 36.81 -5.18 -25.68
C TYR A 488 35.40 -5.68 -25.93
N LEU A 489 34.76 -5.24 -27.01
CA LEU A 489 33.42 -5.69 -27.41
C LEU A 489 33.53 -6.87 -28.38
N PRO A 490 32.49 -7.73 -28.46
CA PRO A 490 32.37 -8.75 -29.49
C PRO A 490 32.50 -8.15 -30.90
N PRO A 491 32.92 -8.93 -31.91
CA PRO A 491 33.08 -8.47 -33.28
C PRO A 491 31.87 -7.73 -33.85
N SER A 492 30.66 -8.19 -33.58
CA SER A 492 29.40 -7.55 -34.03
C SER A 492 29.13 -6.19 -33.44
N LEU A 493 29.76 -5.89 -32.29
CA LEU A 493 29.54 -4.64 -31.55
C LEU A 493 30.79 -3.71 -31.57
N GLN A 494 31.78 -4.02 -32.38
CA GLN A 494 32.97 -3.16 -32.49
C GLN A 494 32.59 -1.78 -33.01
N GLY A 495 33.08 -0.73 -32.32
CA GLY A 495 32.75 0.65 -32.62
C GLY A 495 31.44 1.15 -31.97
N TYR A 496 30.68 0.30 -31.31
CA TYR A 496 29.49 0.70 -30.58
C TYR A 496 29.87 1.55 -29.36
N LYS A 497 29.17 2.67 -29.13
CA LYS A 497 29.34 3.53 -27.96
C LYS A 497 28.04 3.57 -27.18
N PHE A 498 28.04 3.02 -25.98
CA PHE A 498 26.92 3.08 -25.05
C PHE A 498 26.99 4.33 -24.16
N LEU A 499 28.18 4.66 -23.66
CA LEU A 499 28.40 5.81 -22.78
C LEU A 499 28.81 7.05 -23.58
N HIS A 500 27.91 8.02 -23.64
CA HIS A 500 28.18 9.33 -24.19
C HIS A 500 28.43 10.32 -23.04
N TRP A 501 29.71 10.49 -22.68
CA TRP A 501 30.17 11.42 -21.65
C TRP A 501 31.16 12.40 -22.31
N PRO A 502 30.99 13.70 -22.14
CA PRO A 502 31.98 14.63 -22.64
C PRO A 502 33.33 14.33 -21.95
N HIS A 503 34.32 13.90 -22.75
CA HIS A 503 35.70 13.97 -22.28
C HIS A 503 35.96 15.43 -21.92
N LYS A 504 36.39 15.68 -20.68
CA LYS A 504 37.09 16.92 -20.43
C LYS A 504 38.31 16.88 -21.38
N ASP A 505 38.24 17.59 -22.50
CA ASP A 505 39.42 17.86 -23.24
C ASP A 505 40.44 18.43 -22.24
N SER A 506 41.53 17.75 -22.10
CA SER A 506 42.70 18.17 -21.36
C SER A 506 43.24 19.41 -22.07
N SER A 507 42.69 20.57 -21.74
CA SER A 507 43.23 21.86 -22.12
C SER A 507 43.57 22.63 -20.87
N HIS A 508 44.86 22.52 -20.56
CA HIS A 508 45.75 23.37 -19.76
C HIS A 508 45.56 23.36 -18.25
#